data_d9e879b221c4351b22939f50d0d00cd9
#
_entry.id   d9e879b221c4351b22939f50d0d00cd9
#
_cell.length_a   1.000
_cell.length_b   1.000
_cell.length_c   1.000
_cell.angle_alpha   90.00
_cell.angle_beta   90.00
_cell.angle_gamma   90.00
#
_symmetry.space_group_name_H-M   'P 1'
#
loop_
_entity.id
_entity.type
_entity.pdbx_description
1 polymer ?
#
loop_
_entity_poly.entity_id
_entity_poly.type
_entity_poly.pdbx_seq_one_letter_code
_entity_poly.pdbx_strand_id
1 'polypeptide(L)'
;MVTSKPIFDMVSASTGEAVPAAAPHDAAADEATARPQAPLIAAERVELWKKHSYFETLPEDIAHMRRLLRDYSHMPADAIDAHLYAVRDKLWSVYQYPCIGRFAFLSLGITKSPYYQEAVTRLTLTSAALNHERLLDLGCCVGQVLRQMAHDGVDPHKLSGADLHSEFIDLGYEMFGDGAGESGEAGANGFTFVAGDILTDRPSPLDALTQSVTMVHAANFFHLFSWDDQVKAAVRIVQFLSDAHTSSDTSTGSTDEKPTGISVFGAQLAHRFPGEHRIVPHSPRTRYLHDATTFQKLWDEVGAATGTRWRTAMVPTASGIGAALTGSPDVMGDEGGDKVQV
;
A
#
# COMPACT_ATOMS: atom_id res chain seq x y z
N MET A 1 33.34 2.62 -22.75
CA MET A 1 33.24 1.60 -21.71
C MET A 1 32.94 2.33 -20.39
N VAL A 2 31.67 2.43 -20.05
CA VAL A 2 31.21 2.92 -18.74
C VAL A 2 30.39 1.78 -18.16
N THR A 3 30.96 1.12 -17.17
CA THR A 3 30.33 0.01 -16.47
C THR A 3 29.23 0.55 -15.59
N SER A 4 27.99 0.22 -15.87
CA SER A 4 26.87 0.45 -14.99
C SER A 4 27.05 -0.40 -13.73
N LYS A 5 27.33 0.23 -12.60
CA LYS A 5 27.30 -0.39 -11.29
C LYS A 5 25.85 -0.69 -10.92
N PRO A 6 25.56 -1.87 -10.35
CA PRO A 6 24.28 -2.09 -9.71
C PRO A 6 24.17 -1.18 -8.49
N ILE A 7 23.02 -0.54 -8.31
CA ILE A 7 22.71 0.27 -7.13
C ILE A 7 22.45 -0.69 -5.96
N PHE A 8 23.54 -1.14 -5.35
CA PHE A 8 23.55 -1.70 -4.01
C PHE A 8 24.55 -0.85 -3.22
N ASP A 9 24.09 0.26 -2.68
CA ASP A 9 24.80 0.89 -1.57
C ASP A 9 24.37 0.20 -0.29
N MET A 10 25.16 -0.79 0.10
CA MET A 10 25.17 -1.32 1.45
C MET A 10 25.63 -0.19 2.38
N VAL A 11 24.74 0.24 3.26
CA VAL A 11 25.13 1.07 4.40
C VAL A 11 26.12 0.27 5.24
N SER A 12 27.35 0.74 5.27
CA SER A 12 28.46 0.27 6.06
C SER A 12 28.04 0.09 7.52
N ALA A 13 28.22 -1.11 8.03
CA ALA A 13 28.20 -1.39 9.46
C ALA A 13 29.35 -0.60 10.12
N SER A 14 29.01 0.29 11.04
CA SER A 14 29.99 0.95 11.89
C SER A 14 30.65 -0.12 12.76
N THR A 15 31.95 -0.27 12.61
CA THR A 15 32.83 -1.04 13.49
C THR A 15 32.78 -0.40 14.87
N GLY A 16 32.13 -1.10 15.82
CA GLY A 16 32.20 -0.73 17.23
C GLY A 16 33.60 -0.93 17.77
N GLU A 17 34.23 0.14 18.20
CA GLU A 17 35.45 0.09 19.03
C GLU A 17 35.11 -0.59 20.37
N ALA A 18 35.96 -1.52 20.75
CA ALA A 18 35.90 -2.22 22.03
C ALA A 18 36.26 -1.23 23.17
N VAL A 19 35.27 -1.05 24.06
CA VAL A 19 35.46 -0.34 25.33
C VAL A 19 36.02 -1.35 26.35
N PRO A 20 37.06 -1.02 27.14
CA PRO A 20 37.67 -1.94 28.10
C PRO A 20 36.74 -2.19 29.29
N ALA A 21 36.76 -3.41 29.76
CA ALA A 21 36.00 -3.90 30.92
C ALA A 21 36.34 -3.11 32.20
N ALA A 22 35.31 -2.50 32.79
CA ALA A 22 35.37 -1.93 34.13
C ALA A 22 34.96 -3.04 35.16
N ALA A 23 35.64 -3.04 36.26
CA ALA A 23 35.51 -3.98 37.37
C ALA A 23 34.12 -3.94 38.08
N PRO A 24 33.76 -4.98 38.78
CA PRO A 24 32.44 -5.11 39.40
C PRO A 24 32.28 -4.17 40.58
N HIS A 25 31.31 -3.27 40.54
CA HIS A 25 30.80 -2.62 41.75
C HIS A 25 29.54 -3.31 42.20
N ASP A 26 29.64 -3.92 43.40
CA ASP A 26 28.51 -4.33 44.21
C ASP A 26 27.60 -3.13 44.48
N ALA A 27 26.37 -3.18 43.94
CA ALA A 27 25.27 -2.40 44.41
C ALA A 27 24.01 -3.26 44.33
N ALA A 28 23.69 -3.88 45.44
CA ALA A 28 22.34 -4.37 45.71
C ALA A 28 21.41 -3.16 45.76
N ALA A 29 20.57 -3.02 44.76
CA ALA A 29 19.45 -2.11 44.76
C ALA A 29 18.26 -2.72 44.04
N ASP A 30 17.26 -3.06 44.85
CA ASP A 30 15.83 -3.13 44.55
C ASP A 30 15.43 -3.55 43.13
N GLU A 31 15.40 -4.83 42.84
CA GLU A 31 14.49 -5.41 41.85
C GLU A 31 13.07 -5.24 42.39
N ALA A 32 12.45 -4.12 42.08
CA ALA A 32 10.99 -4.01 42.09
C ALA A 32 10.48 -5.02 41.07
N THR A 33 10.17 -6.22 41.53
CA THR A 33 9.51 -7.30 40.77
C THR A 33 8.23 -6.74 40.21
N ALA A 34 8.28 -6.30 38.92
CA ALA A 34 7.10 -6.02 38.15
C ALA A 34 6.24 -7.27 38.15
N ARG A 35 5.15 -7.27 38.93
CA ARG A 35 4.19 -8.36 38.92
C ARG A 35 3.74 -8.59 37.50
N PRO A 36 3.79 -9.82 36.95
CA PRO A 36 3.25 -10.11 35.66
C PRO A 36 1.79 -9.66 35.66
N GLN A 37 1.45 -8.70 34.79
CA GLN A 37 0.07 -8.26 34.65
C GLN A 37 -0.78 -9.45 34.25
N ALA A 38 -1.92 -9.61 34.90
CA ALA A 38 -2.86 -10.67 34.55
C ALA A 38 -3.27 -10.48 33.05
N PRO A 39 -3.41 -11.58 32.29
CA PRO A 39 -3.81 -11.48 30.89
C PRO A 39 -5.17 -10.78 30.80
N LEU A 40 -5.25 -9.75 29.96
CA LEU A 40 -6.48 -8.99 29.70
C LEU A 40 -7.61 -9.94 29.29
N ILE A 41 -8.82 -9.71 29.78
CA ILE A 41 -10.01 -10.40 29.28
C ILE A 41 -10.32 -9.95 27.86
N ALA A 42 -11.09 -10.75 27.12
CA ALA A 42 -11.36 -10.48 25.69
C ALA A 42 -11.96 -9.08 25.44
N ALA A 43 -12.84 -8.59 26.32
CA ALA A 43 -13.43 -7.26 26.21
C ALA A 43 -12.39 -6.13 26.38
N GLU A 44 -11.50 -6.24 27.35
CA GLU A 44 -10.42 -5.25 27.57
C GLU A 44 -9.47 -5.17 26.38
N ARG A 45 -9.22 -6.30 25.71
CA ARG A 45 -8.39 -6.37 24.50
C ARG A 45 -9.06 -5.72 23.31
N VAL A 46 -10.37 -5.89 23.15
CA VAL A 46 -11.15 -5.21 22.11
C VAL A 46 -11.14 -3.70 22.32
N GLU A 47 -11.33 -3.23 23.55
CA GLU A 47 -11.29 -1.81 23.86
C GLU A 47 -9.89 -1.22 23.66
N LEU A 48 -8.84 -1.93 24.06
CA LEU A 48 -7.46 -1.53 23.84
C LEU A 48 -7.14 -1.46 22.35
N TRP A 49 -7.58 -2.45 21.56
CA TRP A 49 -7.43 -2.46 20.11
C TRP A 49 -8.15 -1.27 19.48
N LYS A 50 -9.40 -0.97 19.86
CA LYS A 50 -10.14 0.20 19.38
C LYS A 50 -9.39 1.49 19.70
N LYS A 51 -8.92 1.68 20.93
CA LYS A 51 -8.16 2.85 21.36
C LYS A 51 -6.92 3.08 20.50
N HIS A 52 -6.23 2.01 20.11
CA HIS A 52 -5.04 2.12 19.25
C HIS A 52 -5.36 2.15 17.76
N SER A 53 -6.54 1.74 17.35
CA SER A 53 -6.94 1.65 15.94
C SER A 53 -7.83 2.79 15.48
N TYR A 54 -8.29 3.67 16.40
CA TYR A 54 -9.16 4.78 16.09
C TYR A 54 -8.67 6.05 16.76
N PHE A 55 -8.17 7.00 15.95
CA PHE A 55 -7.62 8.25 16.45
C PHE A 55 -8.71 9.33 16.54
N GLU A 56 -8.73 10.06 17.63
CA GLU A 56 -9.68 11.16 17.84
C GLU A 56 -9.29 12.42 17.06
N THR A 57 -8.02 12.54 16.67
CA THR A 57 -7.47 13.73 16.01
C THR A 57 -6.89 13.36 14.65
N LEU A 58 -7.05 14.28 13.69
CA LEU A 58 -6.39 14.18 12.39
C LEU A 58 -4.87 14.17 12.54
N PRO A 59 -4.15 13.38 11.74
CA PRO A 59 -2.69 13.47 11.68
C PRO A 59 -2.21 14.87 11.26
N GLU A 60 -1.05 15.29 11.78
CA GLU A 60 -0.47 16.58 11.42
C GLU A 60 -0.08 16.68 9.94
N ASP A 61 0.45 15.57 9.37
CA ASP A 61 0.96 15.53 7.98
C ASP A 61 -0.13 15.15 6.96
N ILE A 62 -1.20 15.93 6.88
CA ILE A 62 -2.25 15.78 5.86
C ILE A 62 -2.37 17.00 4.93
N ALA A 63 -1.32 17.84 4.91
CA ALA A 63 -1.32 19.05 4.08
C ALA A 63 -1.53 18.74 2.58
N HIS A 64 -1.01 17.60 2.10
CA HIS A 64 -1.22 17.15 0.72
C HIS A 64 -2.70 16.82 0.45
N MET A 65 -3.37 16.11 1.36
CA MET A 65 -4.80 15.79 1.22
C MET A 65 -5.67 17.05 1.28
N ARG A 66 -5.39 17.97 2.23
CA ARG A 66 -6.11 19.26 2.28
C ARG A 66 -5.95 20.05 0.99
N ARG A 67 -4.77 20.01 0.36
CA ARG A 67 -4.53 20.65 -0.93
C ARG A 67 -5.35 19.98 -2.02
N LEU A 68 -5.33 18.65 -2.09
CA LEU A 68 -6.10 17.90 -3.08
C LEU A 68 -7.60 18.20 -2.99
N LEU A 69 -8.19 18.18 -1.78
CA LEU A 69 -9.61 18.50 -1.60
C LEU A 69 -9.94 19.95 -1.95
N ARG A 70 -9.04 20.90 -1.69
CA ARG A 70 -9.24 22.29 -2.06
C ARG A 70 -9.13 22.49 -3.58
N ASP A 71 -8.09 21.94 -4.21
CA ASP A 71 -7.72 22.26 -5.58
C ASP A 71 -8.47 21.37 -6.60
N TYR A 72 -8.68 20.10 -6.28
CA TYR A 72 -9.41 19.14 -7.12
C TYR A 72 -10.93 19.18 -6.83
N SER A 73 -11.33 19.10 -5.57
CA SER A 73 -12.74 19.03 -5.17
C SER A 73 -13.38 20.42 -4.93
N HIS A 74 -12.62 21.49 -5.04
CA HIS A 74 -13.05 22.87 -4.77
C HIS A 74 -13.71 23.07 -3.40
N MET A 75 -13.31 22.24 -2.42
CA MET A 75 -13.87 22.29 -1.09
C MET A 75 -13.38 23.51 -0.31
N PRO A 76 -14.26 24.26 0.38
CA PRO A 76 -13.86 25.35 1.26
C PRO A 76 -12.90 24.86 2.36
N ALA A 77 -11.83 25.60 2.59
CA ALA A 77 -10.77 25.18 3.50
C ALA A 77 -11.24 24.94 4.94
N ASP A 78 -12.22 25.69 5.41
CA ASP A 78 -12.84 25.57 6.73
C ASP A 78 -13.78 24.36 6.87
N ALA A 79 -14.24 23.77 5.76
CA ALA A 79 -15.08 22.58 5.75
C ALA A 79 -14.27 21.26 5.73
N ILE A 80 -13.00 21.29 5.30
CA ILE A 80 -12.22 20.10 5.00
C ILE A 80 -12.09 19.17 6.22
N ASP A 81 -11.66 19.69 7.37
CA ASP A 81 -11.38 18.84 8.53
C ASP A 81 -12.63 18.15 9.06
N ALA A 82 -13.76 18.87 9.16
CA ALA A 82 -15.04 18.29 9.56
C ALA A 82 -15.51 17.20 8.58
N HIS A 83 -15.30 17.42 7.28
CA HIS A 83 -15.60 16.44 6.23
C HIS A 83 -14.75 15.18 6.36
N LEU A 84 -13.43 15.31 6.61
CA LEU A 84 -12.54 14.18 6.79
C LEU A 84 -12.91 13.31 8.00
N TYR A 85 -13.34 13.91 9.11
CA TYR A 85 -13.86 13.17 10.26
C TYR A 85 -15.14 12.39 9.87
N ALA A 86 -16.09 13.04 9.20
CA ALA A 86 -17.34 12.41 8.79
C ALA A 86 -17.10 11.23 7.84
N VAL A 87 -16.21 11.38 6.87
CA VAL A 87 -15.83 10.30 5.94
C VAL A 87 -15.17 9.13 6.68
N ARG A 88 -14.21 9.41 7.60
CA ARG A 88 -13.59 8.38 8.42
C ARG A 88 -14.62 7.58 9.20
N ASP A 89 -15.59 8.23 9.83
CA ASP A 89 -16.61 7.57 10.65
C ASP A 89 -17.51 6.67 9.80
N LYS A 90 -17.87 7.11 8.61
CA LYS A 90 -18.61 6.30 7.63
C LYS A 90 -17.80 5.09 7.17
N LEU A 91 -16.54 5.28 6.77
CA LEU A 91 -15.64 4.18 6.37
C LEU A 91 -15.47 3.17 7.51
N TRP A 92 -15.28 3.65 8.75
CA TRP A 92 -15.15 2.81 9.95
C TRP A 92 -16.42 2.00 10.23
N SER A 93 -17.60 2.53 9.92
CA SER A 93 -18.87 1.81 10.07
C SER A 93 -19.03 0.68 9.06
N VAL A 94 -18.43 0.78 7.88
CA VAL A 94 -18.39 -0.30 6.88
C VAL A 94 -17.45 -1.41 7.34
N TYR A 95 -16.20 -1.07 7.62
CA TYR A 95 -15.23 -2.04 8.11
C TYR A 95 -14.15 -1.37 8.98
N GLN A 96 -13.86 -1.97 10.13
CA GLN A 96 -12.97 -1.42 11.15
C GLN A 96 -11.50 -1.72 10.87
N TYR A 97 -10.97 -1.35 9.70
CA TYR A 97 -9.53 -1.43 9.46
C TYR A 97 -8.77 -0.39 10.28
N PRO A 98 -7.64 -0.75 10.94
CA PRO A 98 -6.82 0.22 11.65
C PRO A 98 -6.35 1.38 10.78
N CYS A 99 -6.09 1.15 9.50
CA CYS A 99 -5.73 2.20 8.54
C CYS A 99 -6.85 3.23 8.34
N ILE A 100 -8.12 2.83 8.44
CA ILE A 100 -9.27 3.73 8.40
C ILE A 100 -9.32 4.58 9.67
N GLY A 101 -9.38 3.93 10.84
CA GLY A 101 -9.52 4.65 12.11
C GLY A 101 -8.34 5.57 12.42
N ARG A 102 -7.15 5.29 11.90
CA ARG A 102 -5.93 6.10 12.03
C ARG A 102 -5.76 7.13 10.92
N PHE A 103 -6.76 7.32 10.06
CA PHE A 103 -6.69 8.23 8.91
C PHE A 103 -5.58 7.92 7.90
N ALA A 104 -5.05 6.68 7.85
CA ALA A 104 -3.98 6.36 6.91
C ALA A 104 -4.42 6.44 5.44
N PHE A 105 -5.73 6.33 5.16
CA PHE A 105 -6.31 6.54 3.83
C PHE A 105 -6.15 7.98 3.31
N LEU A 106 -5.81 8.95 4.17
CA LEU A 106 -5.49 10.32 3.76
C LEU A 106 -4.07 10.49 3.24
N SER A 107 -3.25 9.42 3.34
CA SER A 107 -1.85 9.50 2.94
C SER A 107 -1.70 9.56 1.42
N LEU A 108 -1.01 10.58 0.97
CA LEU A 108 -0.50 10.72 -0.39
C LEU A 108 1.04 10.57 -0.42
N GLY A 109 1.61 9.87 0.55
CA GLY A 109 3.06 9.67 0.65
C GLY A 109 3.69 9.01 -0.58
N ILE A 110 2.88 8.27 -1.34
CA ILE A 110 3.30 7.65 -2.61
C ILE A 110 3.76 8.68 -3.65
N THR A 111 3.26 9.91 -3.60
CA THR A 111 3.66 10.97 -4.55
C THR A 111 5.14 11.31 -4.50
N LYS A 112 5.84 10.96 -3.41
CA LYS A 112 7.29 11.11 -3.25
C LYS A 112 8.08 9.94 -3.85
N SER A 113 7.40 8.87 -4.25
CA SER A 113 8.02 7.69 -4.84
C SER A 113 8.44 7.94 -6.29
N PRO A 114 9.66 7.50 -6.68
CA PRO A 114 10.06 7.54 -8.09
C PRO A 114 9.13 6.73 -9.00
N TYR A 115 8.53 5.65 -8.49
CA TYR A 115 7.59 4.84 -9.25
C TYR A 115 6.28 5.58 -9.54
N TYR A 116 5.80 6.39 -8.59
CA TYR A 116 4.64 7.26 -8.84
C TYR A 116 4.95 8.30 -9.92
N GLN A 117 6.10 8.96 -9.83
CA GLN A 117 6.52 9.96 -10.81
C GLN A 117 6.71 9.34 -12.20
N GLU A 118 7.23 8.13 -12.29
CA GLU A 118 7.34 7.38 -13.53
C GLU A 118 5.95 7.04 -14.10
N ALA A 119 5.04 6.54 -13.27
CA ALA A 119 3.67 6.21 -13.67
C ALA A 119 2.94 7.45 -14.21
N VAL A 120 2.98 8.58 -13.50
CA VAL A 120 2.40 9.85 -13.98
C VAL A 120 3.01 10.26 -15.31
N THR A 121 4.34 10.19 -15.45
CA THR A 121 5.03 10.52 -16.71
C THR A 121 4.55 9.64 -17.85
N ARG A 122 4.48 8.32 -17.69
CA ARG A 122 4.03 7.38 -18.71
C ARG A 122 2.58 7.62 -19.13
N LEU A 123 1.71 7.86 -18.14
CA LEU A 123 0.28 8.06 -18.36
C LEU A 123 -0.06 9.42 -19.01
N THR A 124 0.77 10.44 -18.80
CA THR A 124 0.57 11.79 -19.39
C THR A 124 1.15 11.92 -20.79
N LEU A 125 2.09 11.03 -21.17
CA LEU A 125 2.67 11.07 -22.50
C LEU A 125 1.60 10.74 -23.57
N THR A 126 1.56 11.57 -24.61
CA THR A 126 0.57 11.49 -25.71
C THR A 126 1.10 10.77 -26.96
N SER A 127 2.29 10.16 -26.89
CA SER A 127 2.82 9.42 -28.05
C SER A 127 1.93 8.22 -28.38
N ALA A 128 1.78 7.89 -29.66
CA ALA A 128 0.99 6.75 -30.09
C ALA A 128 1.46 5.43 -29.45
N ALA A 129 2.77 5.31 -29.19
CA ALA A 129 3.36 4.15 -28.52
C ALA A 129 2.95 3.98 -27.05
N LEU A 130 2.56 5.05 -26.36
CA LEU A 130 2.22 5.04 -24.93
C LEU A 130 0.73 5.31 -24.64
N ASN A 131 -0.07 5.47 -25.70
CA ASN A 131 -1.51 5.75 -25.52
C ASN A 131 -2.29 4.56 -24.89
N HIS A 132 -1.71 3.37 -24.90
CA HIS A 132 -2.28 2.17 -24.27
C HIS A 132 -1.99 2.07 -22.77
N GLU A 133 -1.11 2.90 -22.22
CA GLU A 133 -0.77 2.88 -20.79
C GLU A 133 -2.00 3.13 -19.93
N ARG A 134 -2.20 2.25 -18.95
CA ARG A 134 -3.31 2.26 -17.99
C ARG A 134 -2.80 1.83 -16.62
N LEU A 135 -3.42 2.33 -15.56
CA LEU A 135 -3.07 1.99 -14.20
C LEU A 135 -4.29 1.48 -13.42
N LEU A 136 -4.06 0.44 -12.63
CA LEU A 136 -4.99 -0.06 -11.62
C LEU A 136 -4.44 0.24 -10.22
N ASP A 137 -5.24 0.89 -9.38
CA ASP A 137 -5.03 1.00 -7.93
C ASP A 137 -5.82 -0.12 -7.23
N LEU A 138 -5.11 -1.13 -6.73
CA LEU A 138 -5.68 -2.32 -6.11
C LEU A 138 -5.73 -2.16 -4.58
N GLY A 139 -6.92 -2.32 -3.99
CA GLY A 139 -7.19 -1.92 -2.62
C GLY A 139 -7.28 -0.39 -2.50
N CYS A 140 -7.97 0.23 -3.46
CA CYS A 140 -7.95 1.69 -3.65
C CYS A 140 -8.67 2.48 -2.56
N CYS A 141 -9.45 1.83 -1.69
CA CYS A 141 -10.24 2.47 -0.64
C CYS A 141 -11.12 3.59 -1.24
N VAL A 142 -10.89 4.84 -0.86
CA VAL A 142 -11.59 6.01 -1.41
C VAL A 142 -10.99 6.53 -2.73
N GLY A 143 -10.05 5.83 -3.33
CA GLY A 143 -9.42 6.18 -4.61
C GLY A 143 -8.64 7.51 -4.57
N GLN A 144 -8.05 7.87 -3.46
CA GLN A 144 -7.32 9.12 -3.27
C GLN A 144 -6.08 9.23 -4.15
N VAL A 145 -5.42 8.08 -4.43
CA VAL A 145 -4.22 8.06 -5.30
C VAL A 145 -4.61 8.35 -6.75
N LEU A 146 -5.73 7.81 -7.21
CA LEU A 146 -6.22 8.04 -8.58
C LEU A 146 -6.60 9.51 -8.79
N ARG A 147 -7.26 10.12 -7.81
CA ARG A 147 -7.64 11.55 -7.88
C ARG A 147 -6.42 12.46 -7.80
N GLN A 148 -5.40 12.07 -7.03
CA GLN A 148 -4.12 12.78 -7.06
C GLN A 148 -3.45 12.67 -8.44
N MET A 149 -3.45 11.49 -9.08
CA MET A 149 -2.92 11.33 -10.43
C MET A 149 -3.68 12.19 -11.45
N ALA A 150 -5.01 12.24 -11.35
CA ALA A 150 -5.82 13.10 -12.21
C ALA A 150 -5.50 14.60 -12.00
N HIS A 151 -5.33 15.01 -10.74
CA HIS A 151 -4.88 16.37 -10.40
C HIS A 151 -3.48 16.67 -10.96
N ASP A 152 -2.60 15.66 -11.02
CA ASP A 152 -1.27 15.78 -11.62
C ASP A 152 -1.28 15.69 -13.16
N GLY A 153 -2.47 15.67 -13.79
CA GLY A 153 -2.65 15.77 -15.22
C GLY A 153 -2.85 14.46 -15.99
N VAL A 154 -3.02 13.33 -15.27
CA VAL A 154 -3.35 12.04 -15.91
C VAL A 154 -4.82 12.05 -16.33
N ASP A 155 -5.11 11.59 -17.54
CA ASP A 155 -6.48 11.37 -18.01
C ASP A 155 -7.18 10.31 -17.14
N PRO A 156 -8.29 10.64 -16.46
CA PRO A 156 -9.03 9.70 -15.63
C PRO A 156 -9.45 8.39 -16.35
N HIS A 157 -9.67 8.43 -17.66
CA HIS A 157 -9.99 7.23 -18.45
C HIS A 157 -8.83 6.21 -18.53
N LYS A 158 -7.64 6.59 -18.11
CA LYS A 158 -6.48 5.71 -17.98
C LYS A 158 -6.35 5.10 -16.58
N LEU A 159 -7.24 5.46 -15.64
CA LEU A 159 -7.14 5.14 -14.23
C LEU A 159 -8.29 4.25 -13.79
N SER A 160 -7.95 3.10 -13.20
CA SER A 160 -8.91 2.17 -12.62
C SER A 160 -8.63 1.95 -11.14
N GLY A 161 -9.67 1.75 -10.35
CA GLY A 161 -9.58 1.37 -8.94
C GLY A 161 -10.35 0.08 -8.66
N ALA A 162 -9.82 -0.75 -7.78
CA ALA A 162 -10.54 -1.92 -7.29
C ALA A 162 -10.45 -2.02 -5.77
N ASP A 163 -11.55 -2.36 -5.13
CA ASP A 163 -11.61 -2.62 -3.69
C ASP A 163 -12.58 -3.75 -3.38
N LEU A 164 -12.42 -4.38 -2.22
CA LEU A 164 -13.34 -5.40 -1.73
C LEU A 164 -14.72 -4.80 -1.41
N HIS A 165 -14.74 -3.59 -0.85
CA HIS A 165 -15.93 -2.92 -0.35
C HIS A 165 -16.42 -1.86 -1.35
N SER A 166 -17.57 -2.10 -1.99
CA SER A 166 -18.22 -1.11 -2.87
C SER A 166 -18.49 0.20 -2.15
N GLU A 167 -18.85 0.11 -0.87
CA GLU A 167 -19.14 1.27 -0.01
C GLU A 167 -17.92 2.19 0.16
N PHE A 168 -16.71 1.66 0.09
CA PHE A 168 -15.50 2.50 0.12
C PHE A 168 -15.37 3.33 -1.16
N ILE A 169 -15.72 2.74 -2.30
CA ILE A 169 -15.76 3.44 -3.59
C ILE A 169 -16.82 4.55 -3.56
N ASP A 170 -18.02 4.25 -3.05
CA ASP A 170 -19.12 5.22 -2.92
C ASP A 170 -18.73 6.37 -1.99
N LEU A 171 -18.08 6.06 -0.87
CA LEU A 171 -17.55 7.07 0.05
C LEU A 171 -16.38 7.87 -0.56
N GLY A 172 -15.66 7.29 -1.52
CA GLY A 172 -14.69 8.00 -2.32
C GLY A 172 -15.34 9.08 -3.19
N TYR A 173 -16.42 8.77 -3.86
CA TYR A 173 -17.20 9.77 -4.61
C TYR A 173 -17.77 10.86 -3.70
N GLU A 174 -18.26 10.50 -2.51
CA GLU A 174 -18.71 11.47 -1.53
C GLU A 174 -17.57 12.37 -1.03
N MET A 175 -16.41 11.76 -0.71
CA MET A 175 -15.25 12.46 -0.18
C MET A 175 -14.73 13.53 -1.15
N PHE A 176 -14.71 13.21 -2.44
CA PHE A 176 -14.14 14.11 -3.44
C PHE A 176 -15.19 14.94 -4.20
N GLY A 177 -16.48 14.67 -3.98
CA GLY A 177 -17.56 15.40 -4.64
C GLY A 177 -17.60 15.21 -6.16
N ASP A 178 -17.03 14.11 -6.64
CA ASP A 178 -16.86 13.81 -8.06
C ASP A 178 -17.70 12.62 -8.54
N GLY A 179 -18.72 12.26 -7.76
CA GLY A 179 -19.73 11.26 -8.13
C GLY A 179 -20.49 11.65 -9.39
N ALA A 180 -21.26 10.71 -9.95
CA ALA A 180 -22.10 10.96 -11.10
C ALA A 180 -22.91 12.24 -10.91
N GLY A 181 -22.79 13.15 -11.85
CA GLY A 181 -23.67 14.30 -11.91
C GLY A 181 -25.14 13.89 -11.94
N GLU A 182 -26.08 14.84 -11.96
CA GLU A 182 -27.53 14.61 -11.93
C GLU A 182 -28.06 13.54 -12.92
N SER A 183 -27.25 13.11 -13.90
CA SER A 183 -27.54 12.05 -14.87
C SER A 183 -27.41 10.62 -14.34
N GLY A 184 -26.83 10.40 -13.14
CA GLY A 184 -26.74 9.07 -12.52
C GLY A 184 -25.84 8.06 -13.23
N GLU A 185 -25.07 8.44 -14.22
CA GLU A 185 -24.14 7.54 -14.89
C GLU A 185 -22.86 7.34 -14.07
N ALA A 186 -22.64 6.12 -13.59
CA ALA A 186 -21.38 5.73 -12.95
C ALA A 186 -20.23 5.95 -13.93
N GLY A 187 -19.18 6.65 -13.49
CA GLY A 187 -18.01 6.95 -14.34
C GLY A 187 -18.05 8.28 -15.09
N ALA A 188 -19.00 9.18 -14.77
CA ALA A 188 -19.05 10.52 -15.39
C ALA A 188 -17.75 11.32 -15.22
N ASN A 189 -16.93 10.99 -14.22
CA ASN A 189 -15.61 11.58 -13.97
C ASN A 189 -14.46 10.89 -14.74
N GLY A 190 -14.74 9.85 -15.53
CA GLY A 190 -13.76 9.13 -16.36
C GLY A 190 -13.05 7.96 -15.67
N PHE A 191 -13.09 7.85 -14.34
CA PHE A 191 -12.49 6.71 -13.64
C PHE A 191 -13.30 5.42 -13.83
N THR A 192 -12.62 4.27 -13.82
CA THR A 192 -13.26 2.96 -13.75
C THR A 192 -13.06 2.37 -12.36
N PHE A 193 -14.15 2.12 -11.61
CA PHE A 193 -14.08 1.44 -10.31
C PHE A 193 -14.80 0.11 -10.36
N VAL A 194 -14.19 -0.93 -9.73
CA VAL A 194 -14.74 -2.28 -9.67
C VAL A 194 -14.66 -2.79 -8.23
N ALA A 195 -15.80 -3.17 -7.66
CA ALA A 195 -15.82 -3.83 -6.35
C ALA A 195 -15.73 -5.35 -6.53
N GLY A 196 -14.85 -6.01 -5.75
CA GLY A 196 -14.71 -7.45 -5.79
C GLY A 196 -13.56 -7.97 -4.93
N ASP A 197 -13.68 -9.24 -4.52
CA ASP A 197 -12.64 -9.96 -3.79
C ASP A 197 -11.62 -10.56 -4.77
N ILE A 198 -10.35 -10.18 -4.59
CA ILE A 198 -9.23 -10.67 -5.41
C ILE A 198 -9.02 -12.18 -5.29
N LEU A 199 -9.45 -12.78 -4.18
CA LEU A 199 -9.31 -14.20 -3.90
C LEU A 199 -10.47 -15.04 -4.45
N THR A 200 -11.55 -14.40 -4.91
CA THR A 200 -12.70 -15.11 -5.50
C THR A 200 -12.31 -15.74 -6.84
N ASP A 201 -12.66 -17.00 -7.00
CA ASP A 201 -12.48 -17.70 -8.26
C ASP A 201 -13.35 -17.10 -9.37
N ARG A 202 -12.91 -17.28 -10.62
CA ARG A 202 -13.65 -16.79 -11.79
C ARG A 202 -14.93 -17.65 -12.05
N PRO A 203 -16.05 -17.02 -12.47
CA PRO A 203 -16.19 -15.61 -12.83
C PRO A 203 -16.37 -14.70 -11.63
N SER A 204 -15.82 -13.47 -11.71
CA SER A 204 -15.95 -12.44 -10.68
C SER A 204 -16.03 -11.04 -11.31
N PRO A 205 -16.53 -10.01 -10.61
CA PRO A 205 -16.56 -8.64 -11.14
C PRO A 205 -15.20 -8.13 -11.60
N LEU A 206 -14.11 -8.57 -10.95
CA LEU A 206 -12.74 -8.20 -11.31
C LEU A 206 -12.28 -8.74 -12.68
N ASP A 207 -13.05 -9.63 -13.33
CA ASP A 207 -12.75 -10.12 -14.68
C ASP A 207 -12.80 -8.99 -15.72
N ALA A 208 -13.53 -7.91 -15.45
CA ALA A 208 -13.54 -6.71 -16.27
C ALA A 208 -12.16 -6.04 -16.39
N LEU A 209 -11.25 -6.31 -15.44
CA LEU A 209 -9.89 -5.77 -15.42
C LEU A 209 -8.87 -6.68 -16.14
N THR A 210 -9.27 -7.86 -16.64
CA THR A 210 -8.36 -8.80 -17.31
C THR A 210 -7.73 -8.13 -18.54
N GLN A 211 -6.38 -8.18 -18.62
CA GLN A 211 -5.58 -7.60 -19.72
C GLN A 211 -5.88 -6.14 -20.04
N SER A 212 -6.25 -5.37 -19.03
CA SER A 212 -6.72 -3.98 -19.22
C SER A 212 -5.70 -2.92 -18.82
N VAL A 213 -4.64 -3.28 -18.08
CA VAL A 213 -3.70 -2.32 -17.51
C VAL A 213 -2.24 -2.70 -17.77
N THR A 214 -1.35 -1.74 -17.66
CA THR A 214 0.11 -1.93 -17.81
C THR A 214 0.85 -1.70 -16.49
N MET A 215 0.19 -1.06 -15.55
CA MET A 215 0.72 -0.78 -14.23
C MET A 215 -0.30 -1.10 -13.15
N VAL A 216 0.16 -1.67 -12.03
CA VAL A 216 -0.66 -1.90 -10.84
C VAL A 216 0.01 -1.23 -9.63
N HIS A 217 -0.72 -0.34 -8.99
CA HIS A 217 -0.39 0.16 -7.66
C HIS A 217 -1.11 -0.69 -6.62
N ALA A 218 -0.38 -1.20 -5.62
CA ALA A 218 -0.95 -2.01 -4.54
C ALA A 218 -0.29 -1.62 -3.20
N ALA A 219 -0.87 -0.65 -2.50
CA ALA A 219 -0.36 -0.18 -1.22
C ALA A 219 -1.12 -0.77 -0.04
N ASN A 220 -0.38 -1.22 0.98
CA ASN A 220 -0.96 -1.86 2.17
C ASN A 220 -1.88 -3.04 1.83
N PHE A 221 -1.52 -3.81 0.83
CA PHE A 221 -2.36 -4.84 0.24
C PHE A 221 -1.86 -6.25 0.56
N PHE A 222 -0.63 -6.64 0.12
CA PHE A 222 -0.13 -8.00 0.29
C PHE A 222 -0.07 -8.44 1.75
N HIS A 223 0.34 -7.58 2.65
CA HIS A 223 0.43 -7.89 4.08
C HIS A 223 -0.92 -8.19 4.79
N LEU A 224 -2.02 -8.20 4.06
CA LEU A 224 -3.34 -8.61 4.57
C LEU A 224 -3.56 -10.13 4.49
N PHE A 225 -2.72 -10.85 3.76
CA PHE A 225 -2.94 -12.24 3.34
C PHE A 225 -1.88 -13.19 3.86
N SER A 226 -2.24 -14.47 3.97
CA SER A 226 -1.29 -15.59 4.12
C SER A 226 -0.41 -15.72 2.88
N TRP A 227 0.67 -16.51 2.95
CA TRP A 227 1.53 -16.76 1.78
C TRP A 227 0.72 -17.23 0.56
N ASP A 228 -0.10 -18.28 0.73
CA ASP A 228 -0.85 -18.88 -0.37
C ASP A 228 -1.86 -17.91 -0.99
N ASP A 229 -2.53 -17.10 -0.16
CA ASP A 229 -3.45 -16.07 -0.62
C ASP A 229 -2.71 -14.93 -1.35
N GLN A 230 -1.49 -14.59 -0.91
CA GLN A 230 -0.66 -13.62 -1.62
C GLN A 230 -0.26 -14.12 -3.00
N VAL A 231 0.14 -15.41 -3.14
CA VAL A 231 0.42 -16.04 -4.44
C VAL A 231 -0.84 -15.98 -5.32
N LYS A 232 -2.01 -16.37 -4.78
CA LYS A 232 -3.28 -16.34 -5.52
C LYS A 232 -3.62 -14.93 -6.00
N ALA A 233 -3.51 -13.93 -5.11
CA ALA A 233 -3.74 -12.53 -5.45
C ALA A 233 -2.74 -12.02 -6.52
N ALA A 234 -1.45 -12.34 -6.38
CA ALA A 234 -0.43 -11.92 -7.33
C ALA A 234 -0.59 -12.59 -8.71
N VAL A 235 -0.98 -13.87 -8.77
CA VAL A 235 -1.36 -14.53 -10.04
C VAL A 235 -2.53 -13.79 -10.70
N ARG A 236 -3.52 -13.35 -9.90
CA ARG A 236 -4.63 -12.56 -10.41
C ARG A 236 -4.19 -11.18 -10.91
N ILE A 237 -3.25 -10.52 -10.23
CA ILE A 237 -2.65 -9.26 -10.70
C ILE A 237 -1.99 -9.46 -12.07
N VAL A 238 -1.25 -10.56 -12.28
CA VAL A 238 -0.64 -10.86 -13.59
C VAL A 238 -1.69 -10.98 -14.68
N GLN A 239 -2.88 -11.53 -14.39
CA GLN A 239 -3.98 -11.62 -15.34
C GLN A 239 -4.60 -10.27 -15.71
N PHE A 240 -4.48 -9.25 -14.87
CA PHE A 240 -4.94 -7.88 -15.18
C PHE A 240 -3.99 -7.18 -16.16
N LEU A 241 -2.72 -7.59 -16.19
CA LEU A 241 -1.70 -6.98 -17.02
C LEU A 241 -1.86 -7.37 -18.48
N SER A 242 -1.70 -6.41 -19.39
CA SER A 242 -1.87 -6.60 -20.82
C SER A 242 -0.73 -7.43 -21.43
N ASP A 243 -1.06 -8.45 -22.23
CA ASP A 243 -0.11 -9.32 -22.92
C ASP A 243 0.81 -8.59 -23.90
N ALA A 244 0.42 -7.41 -24.38
CA ALA A 244 1.24 -6.62 -25.30
C ALA A 244 2.66 -6.32 -24.76
N HIS A 245 2.87 -6.48 -23.46
CA HIS A 245 4.14 -6.24 -22.78
C HIS A 245 4.78 -7.49 -22.17
N THR A 246 4.10 -8.64 -22.18
CA THR A 246 4.67 -9.91 -21.69
C THR A 246 5.60 -10.55 -22.70
N SER A 247 5.43 -10.24 -23.98
CA SER A 247 6.33 -10.67 -25.05
C SER A 247 7.51 -9.70 -25.16
N SER A 248 8.48 -9.78 -24.25
CA SER A 248 9.77 -9.15 -24.45
C SER A 248 10.49 -9.86 -25.59
N ASP A 249 10.43 -9.25 -26.77
CA ASP A 249 11.32 -9.62 -27.87
C ASP A 249 12.74 -9.30 -27.43
N THR A 250 13.47 -10.34 -27.00
CA THR A 250 14.87 -10.29 -26.56
C THR A 250 15.85 -10.10 -27.72
N SER A 251 15.39 -9.61 -28.87
CA SER A 251 16.16 -9.63 -30.13
C SER A 251 16.89 -8.32 -30.49
N THR A 252 16.79 -7.25 -29.69
CA THR A 252 17.60 -6.04 -29.95
C THR A 252 18.47 -5.69 -28.75
N GLY A 253 19.76 -5.97 -28.87
CA GLY A 253 20.78 -5.72 -27.86
C GLY A 253 21.12 -4.23 -27.70
N SER A 254 20.17 -3.35 -27.46
CA SER A 254 20.42 -1.98 -27.03
C SER A 254 20.33 -1.92 -25.50
N THR A 255 21.45 -1.58 -24.86
CA THR A 255 21.62 -1.52 -23.41
C THR A 255 21.08 -0.23 -22.78
N ASP A 256 20.49 0.66 -23.57
CA ASP A 256 20.08 2.02 -23.14
C ASP A 256 18.54 2.26 -23.18
N GLU A 257 17.75 1.30 -23.57
CA GLU A 257 16.30 1.43 -23.51
C GLU A 257 15.82 1.22 -22.05
N LYS A 258 15.30 2.30 -21.48
CA LYS A 258 14.56 2.28 -20.22
C LYS A 258 13.44 1.25 -20.34
N PRO A 259 13.28 0.30 -19.41
CA PRO A 259 12.28 -0.74 -19.53
C PRO A 259 10.89 -0.10 -19.59
N THR A 260 10.24 -0.16 -20.74
CA THR A 260 8.81 0.17 -20.93
C THR A 260 7.92 -0.97 -20.45
N GLY A 261 8.39 -1.74 -19.47
CA GLY A 261 7.78 -2.97 -19.00
C GLY A 261 6.61 -2.73 -18.04
N ILE A 262 5.83 -3.77 -17.86
CA ILE A 262 4.82 -3.95 -16.84
C ILE A 262 5.44 -3.70 -15.47
N SER A 263 4.73 -2.96 -14.61
CA SER A 263 5.18 -2.72 -13.25
C SER A 263 4.05 -2.93 -12.23
N VAL A 264 4.41 -3.56 -11.12
CA VAL A 264 3.61 -3.60 -9.90
C VAL A 264 4.39 -2.85 -8.83
N PHE A 265 3.82 -1.83 -8.22
CA PHE A 265 4.49 -0.99 -7.23
C PHE A 265 3.55 -0.58 -6.11
N GLY A 266 4.11 -0.18 -4.99
CA GLY A 266 3.35 0.25 -3.83
C GLY A 266 4.20 0.37 -2.59
N ALA A 267 3.55 0.33 -1.42
CA ALA A 267 4.23 0.30 -0.13
C ALA A 267 3.45 -0.60 0.82
N GLN A 268 4.13 -1.38 1.63
CA GLN A 268 3.47 -2.28 2.56
C GLN A 268 4.28 -2.53 3.82
N LEU A 269 3.64 -3.15 4.79
CA LEU A 269 4.31 -3.60 6.00
C LEU A 269 5.24 -4.77 5.64
N ALA A 270 6.48 -4.67 6.08
CA ALA A 270 7.47 -5.74 6.01
C ALA A 270 8.01 -6.04 7.40
N HIS A 271 8.74 -7.13 7.55
CA HIS A 271 9.32 -7.52 8.81
C HIS A 271 10.74 -8.04 8.61
N ARG A 272 11.68 -7.65 9.51
CA ARG A 272 13.08 -8.12 9.47
C ARG A 272 13.23 -9.64 9.66
N PHE A 273 12.21 -10.26 10.28
CA PHE A 273 12.07 -11.72 10.39
C PHE A 273 10.83 -12.12 9.59
N PRO A 274 10.98 -12.44 8.29
CA PRO A 274 9.84 -12.78 7.45
C PRO A 274 9.15 -14.04 7.93
N GLY A 275 7.83 -14.11 7.74
CA GLY A 275 7.06 -15.27 8.18
C GLY A 275 5.59 -14.96 8.42
N GLU A 276 4.90 -15.97 8.96
CA GLU A 276 3.50 -15.87 9.35
C GLU A 276 3.37 -15.10 10.66
N HIS A 277 2.59 -14.03 10.64
CA HIS A 277 2.27 -13.20 11.80
C HIS A 277 0.77 -13.17 12.01
N ARG A 278 0.32 -13.08 13.26
CA ARG A 278 -1.11 -12.88 13.53
C ARG A 278 -1.53 -11.47 13.16
N ILE A 279 -2.71 -11.33 12.55
CA ILE A 279 -3.25 -10.00 12.16
C ILE A 279 -3.54 -9.16 13.40
N VAL A 280 -4.13 -9.80 14.43
CA VAL A 280 -4.31 -9.22 15.76
C VAL A 280 -4.07 -10.31 16.82
N PRO A 281 -3.64 -9.96 18.04
CA PRO A 281 -3.53 -10.92 19.13
C PRO A 281 -4.85 -11.71 19.26
N HIS A 282 -4.78 -13.04 19.26
CA HIS A 282 -5.92 -13.97 19.36
C HIS A 282 -6.80 -14.15 18.11
N SER A 283 -6.51 -13.51 16.97
CA SER A 283 -7.09 -13.90 15.70
C SER A 283 -6.55 -15.27 15.26
N PRO A 284 -7.37 -16.19 14.77
CA PRO A 284 -6.87 -17.38 14.07
C PRO A 284 -6.28 -17.01 12.69
N ARG A 285 -6.57 -15.80 12.17
CA ARG A 285 -6.08 -15.36 10.86
C ARG A 285 -4.64 -14.90 10.99
N THR A 286 -3.82 -15.39 10.07
CA THR A 286 -2.43 -14.99 9.90
C THR A 286 -2.26 -14.17 8.62
N ARG A 287 -1.15 -13.48 8.55
CA ARG A 287 -0.66 -12.76 7.37
C ARG A 287 0.81 -13.06 7.22
N TYR A 288 1.32 -13.08 6.02
CA TYR A 288 2.75 -13.22 5.80
C TYR A 288 3.40 -11.85 5.61
N LEU A 289 4.43 -11.55 6.40
CA LEU A 289 5.23 -10.34 6.26
C LEU A 289 6.58 -10.70 5.64
N HIS A 290 7.01 -9.90 4.69
CA HIS A 290 8.19 -10.15 3.87
C HIS A 290 9.40 -9.32 4.30
N ASP A 291 10.58 -9.86 3.98
CA ASP A 291 11.78 -9.11 3.63
C ASP A 291 11.98 -9.15 2.10
N ALA A 292 13.07 -8.54 1.61
CA ALA A 292 13.34 -8.51 0.17
C ALA A 292 13.53 -9.90 -0.44
N THR A 293 14.11 -10.84 0.31
CA THR A 293 14.38 -12.20 -0.16
C THR A 293 13.10 -13.00 -0.31
N THR A 294 12.24 -12.98 0.69
CA THR A 294 10.97 -13.72 0.65
C THR A 294 9.97 -13.09 -0.30
N PHE A 295 10.01 -11.77 -0.50
CA PHE A 295 9.17 -11.14 -1.51
C PHE A 295 9.58 -11.51 -2.94
N GLN A 296 10.90 -11.61 -3.23
CA GLN A 296 11.36 -12.15 -4.51
C GLN A 296 10.91 -13.61 -4.69
N LYS A 297 11.02 -14.44 -3.64
CA LYS A 297 10.55 -15.83 -3.69
C LYS A 297 9.06 -15.96 -4.00
N LEU A 298 8.21 -15.08 -3.41
CA LEU A 298 6.79 -15.01 -3.75
C LEU A 298 6.59 -14.78 -5.25
N TRP A 299 7.29 -13.79 -5.81
CA TRP A 299 7.18 -13.45 -7.23
C TRP A 299 7.84 -14.47 -8.18
N ASP A 300 8.83 -15.23 -7.71
CA ASP A 300 9.36 -16.40 -8.46
C ASP A 300 8.30 -17.51 -8.56
N GLU A 301 7.54 -17.77 -7.48
CA GLU A 301 6.44 -18.73 -7.47
C GLU A 301 5.29 -18.28 -8.39
N VAL A 302 4.93 -17.01 -8.35
CA VAL A 302 3.96 -16.40 -9.27
C VAL A 302 4.43 -16.52 -10.71
N GLY A 303 5.70 -16.25 -10.98
CA GLY A 303 6.31 -16.41 -12.31
C GLY A 303 6.22 -17.84 -12.83
N ALA A 304 6.50 -18.83 -11.98
CA ALA A 304 6.36 -20.24 -12.32
C ALA A 304 4.91 -20.62 -12.66
N ALA A 305 3.93 -20.07 -11.92
CA ALA A 305 2.51 -20.32 -12.13
C ALA A 305 1.94 -19.63 -13.38
N THR A 306 2.51 -18.51 -13.81
CA THR A 306 1.98 -17.67 -14.90
C THR A 306 2.83 -17.69 -16.16
N GLY A 307 3.99 -18.36 -16.14
CA GLY A 307 4.94 -18.34 -17.27
C GLY A 307 5.70 -17.02 -17.42
N THR A 308 5.70 -16.17 -16.38
CA THR A 308 6.35 -14.86 -16.38
C THR A 308 7.63 -14.84 -15.54
N ARG A 309 8.41 -13.75 -15.63
CA ARG A 309 9.59 -13.53 -14.78
C ARG A 309 9.53 -12.17 -14.15
N TRP A 310 9.74 -12.11 -12.83
CA TRP A 310 9.65 -10.89 -12.04
C TRP A 310 10.95 -10.60 -11.33
N ARG A 311 11.31 -9.34 -11.26
CA ARG A 311 12.38 -8.83 -10.41
C ARG A 311 11.76 -7.86 -9.40
N THR A 312 12.03 -8.08 -8.13
CA THR A 312 11.54 -7.23 -7.06
C THR A 312 12.65 -6.34 -6.49
N ALA A 313 12.24 -5.17 -6.00
CA ALA A 313 13.10 -4.28 -5.24
C ALA A 313 12.30 -3.78 -4.03
N MET A 314 12.87 -3.86 -2.84
CA MET A 314 12.28 -3.34 -1.62
C MET A 314 13.20 -2.27 -1.03
N VAL A 315 12.65 -1.08 -0.82
CA VAL A 315 13.39 0.06 -0.27
C VAL A 315 12.70 0.50 1.02
N PRO A 316 13.41 0.59 2.16
CA PRO A 316 12.84 1.14 3.38
C PRO A 316 12.34 2.56 3.15
N THR A 317 11.14 2.88 3.64
CA THR A 317 10.57 4.21 3.56
C THR A 317 10.55 4.88 4.93
N ALA A 318 11.05 6.11 5.00
CA ALA A 318 11.01 6.94 6.21
C ALA A 318 9.66 7.65 6.42
N SER A 319 8.57 7.19 5.81
CA SER A 319 7.29 7.89 5.93
C SER A 319 6.70 7.74 7.33
N GLY A 320 6.48 8.87 8.01
CA GLY A 320 5.97 8.93 9.38
C GLY A 320 4.64 8.19 9.63
N ILE A 321 3.84 7.94 8.58
CA ILE A 321 2.63 7.10 8.67
C ILE A 321 2.99 5.63 8.86
N GLY A 322 4.12 5.16 8.33
CA GLY A 322 4.64 3.84 8.63
C GLY A 322 4.93 3.67 10.14
N ALA A 323 5.55 4.66 10.76
CA ALA A 323 5.80 4.69 12.21
C ALA A 323 4.51 4.75 13.04
N ALA A 324 3.48 5.45 12.58
CA ALA A 324 2.18 5.50 13.26
C ALA A 324 1.39 4.17 13.17
N LEU A 325 1.68 3.34 12.17
CA LEU A 325 1.09 2.00 12.02
C LEU A 325 1.83 0.93 12.86
N THR A 326 3.06 1.19 13.24
CA THR A 326 3.83 0.34 14.16
C THR A 326 3.48 0.66 15.61
N GLY A 327 2.23 0.64 16.00
CA GLY A 327 1.75 0.96 17.34
C GLY A 327 2.70 0.56 18.47
N SER A 328 2.50 1.11 19.65
CA SER A 328 3.32 0.83 20.84
C SER A 328 3.65 -0.67 20.97
N PRO A 329 4.90 -1.05 21.22
CA PRO A 329 5.33 -2.46 21.28
C PRO A 329 4.53 -3.33 22.26
N ASP A 330 3.90 -2.70 23.24
CA ASP A 330 3.19 -3.38 24.32
C ASP A 330 1.78 -3.88 23.96
N VAL A 331 1.23 -3.49 22.80
CA VAL A 331 -0.15 -3.82 22.41
C VAL A 331 -0.20 -4.82 21.26
N MET A 332 0.80 -4.80 20.41
CA MET A 332 0.92 -5.66 19.24
C MET A 332 2.15 -6.56 19.46
N GLY A 333 2.05 -7.54 20.32
CA GLY A 333 3.18 -8.38 20.69
C GLY A 333 4.09 -8.70 19.49
N ASP A 334 5.32 -8.23 19.56
CA ASP A 334 6.44 -8.50 18.65
C ASP A 334 6.30 -7.95 17.21
N GLU A 335 5.72 -6.76 17.03
CA GLU A 335 5.57 -6.16 15.71
C GLU A 335 6.66 -5.10 15.41
N GLY A 336 7.91 -5.52 15.32
CA GLY A 336 8.99 -4.75 14.70
C GLY A 336 8.86 -4.76 13.18
N GLY A 337 7.66 -4.43 12.64
CA GLY A 337 7.45 -4.36 11.20
C GLY A 337 7.86 -3.00 10.63
N ASP A 338 8.74 -3.01 9.64
CA ASP A 338 9.15 -1.81 8.91
C ASP A 338 8.32 -1.65 7.63
N LYS A 339 7.94 -0.42 7.29
CA LYS A 339 7.28 -0.15 6.02
C LYS A 339 8.32 -0.07 4.91
N VAL A 340 8.09 -0.79 3.83
CA VAL A 340 8.95 -0.80 2.66
C VAL A 340 8.17 -0.48 1.40
N GLN A 341 8.84 0.11 0.42
CA GLN A 341 8.33 0.32 -0.91
C GLN A 341 8.75 -0.86 -1.79
N VAL A 342 7.84 -1.39 -2.58
CA VAL A 342 8.02 -2.52 -3.51
C VAL A 342 7.67 -2.10 -4.91
#